data_71768dfb9ac13216875b2dd43e4bdd70
#
_entry.id   71768dfb9ac13216875b2dd43e4bdd70
#
_cell.length_a   1.000
_cell.length_b   1.000
_cell.length_c   1.000
_cell.angle_alpha   90.00
_cell.angle_beta   90.00
_cell.angle_gamma   90.00
#
_symmetry.space_group_name_H-M   'P 1'
#
loop_
_entity.id
_entity.type
_entity.pdbx_description
1 polymer ?
#
loop_
_entity_poly.entity_id
_entity_poly.type
_entity_poly.pdbx_seq_one_letter_code
_entity_poly.pdbx_strand_id
1 'polypeptide(L)' 'MSDRQTGTVKWFNDAKGFGFVTQENGPDLFVHFRAIQGTGFKTLKEGQKVTFVSVQGQKGLQADEVQAEG' A
#
# COMPACT_ATOMS: atom_id res chain seq x y z
N MET A 1 -17.53 -5.69 6.64
CA MET A 1 -16.97 -5.94 5.31
C MET A 1 -15.93 -4.89 4.99
N SER A 2 -14.78 -5.36 4.67
CA SER A 2 -13.72 -4.44 4.29
C SER A 2 -13.83 -4.13 2.81
N ASP A 3 -13.81 -2.85 2.49
CA ASP A 3 -13.83 -2.41 1.11
C ASP A 3 -12.40 -2.40 0.59
N ARG A 4 -11.95 -3.56 0.12
CA ARG A 4 -10.63 -3.65 -0.45
C ARG A 4 -10.61 -2.97 -1.80
N GLN A 5 -9.55 -2.22 -2.02
CA GLN A 5 -9.35 -1.49 -3.26
C GLN A 5 -8.12 -2.04 -3.97
N THR A 6 -8.06 -1.78 -5.26
CA THR A 6 -6.91 -2.16 -6.06
C THR A 6 -6.13 -0.90 -6.43
N GLY A 7 -4.83 -0.98 -6.34
CA GLY A 7 -3.98 0.13 -6.72
C GLY A 7 -2.66 -0.37 -7.27
N THR A 8 -1.78 0.57 -7.54
CA THR A 8 -0.46 0.27 -8.10
C THR A 8 0.59 0.98 -7.25
N VAL A 9 1.66 0.28 -6.95
CA VAL A 9 2.74 0.88 -6.18
C VAL A 9 3.41 1.96 -7.01
N LYS A 10 3.40 3.18 -6.50
CA LYS A 10 4.07 4.29 -7.14
C LYS A 10 5.56 4.21 -6.91
N TRP A 11 5.95 4.02 -5.67
CA TRP A 11 7.33 3.74 -5.29
C TRP A 11 7.34 3.23 -3.86
N PHE A 12 8.41 2.54 -3.52
CA PHE A 12 8.58 2.02 -2.16
C PHE A 12 10.05 2.00 -1.83
N ASN A 13 10.39 2.51 -0.64
CA ASN A 13 11.76 2.57 -0.17
C ASN A 13 11.97 1.52 0.91
N ASP A 14 12.69 0.45 0.57
CA ASP A 14 12.91 -0.65 1.50
C ASP A 14 13.72 -0.22 2.73
N ALA A 15 14.67 0.67 2.51
CA ALA A 15 15.53 1.11 3.61
C ALA A 15 14.77 1.89 4.66
N LYS A 16 13.80 2.68 4.22
CA LYS A 16 12.98 3.48 5.14
C LYS A 16 11.71 2.76 5.55
N GLY A 17 11.29 1.76 4.78
CA GLY A 17 10.13 0.96 5.11
C GLY A 17 8.80 1.61 4.81
N PHE A 18 8.74 2.50 3.82
CA PHE A 18 7.48 3.12 3.42
C PHE A 18 7.51 3.52 1.96
N GLY A 19 6.33 3.82 1.44
CA GLY A 19 6.17 4.27 0.07
C GLY A 19 4.77 4.78 -0.17
N PHE A 20 4.40 4.83 -1.44
CA PHE A 20 3.08 5.31 -1.85
C PHE A 20 2.46 4.38 -2.88
N VAL A 21 1.15 4.28 -2.80
CA VAL A 21 0.34 3.50 -3.72
C VAL A 21 -0.63 4.44 -4.39
N THR A 22 -0.74 4.36 -5.72
CA THR A 22 -1.75 5.12 -6.45
C THR A 22 -3.05 4.33 -6.49
N GLN A 23 -4.17 5.02 -6.36
CA GLN A 23 -5.47 4.40 -6.52
C GLN A 23 -6.15 4.97 -7.76
N GLU A 24 -7.14 4.25 -8.28
CA GLU A 24 -7.78 4.66 -9.52
C GLU A 24 -8.51 6.00 -9.39
N ASN A 25 -9.17 6.20 -8.27
CA ASN A 25 -9.98 7.40 -8.05
C ASN A 25 -9.60 8.04 -6.74
N GLY A 26 -8.58 8.87 -6.74
CA GLY A 26 -8.22 9.58 -5.54
C GLY A 26 -6.73 9.84 -5.44
N PRO A 27 -6.33 10.44 -4.33
CA PRO A 27 -4.91 10.77 -4.12
C PRO A 27 -4.10 9.53 -3.80
N ASP A 28 -2.78 9.67 -3.91
CA ASP A 28 -1.87 8.61 -3.52
C ASP A 28 -2.02 8.33 -2.02
N LEU A 29 -1.86 7.07 -1.66
CA LEU A 29 -1.96 6.65 -0.28
C LEU A 29 -0.59 6.28 0.25
N PHE A 30 -0.33 6.70 1.48
CA PHE A 30 0.88 6.31 2.18
C PHE A 30 0.78 4.84 2.58
N VAL A 31 1.86 4.09 2.40
CA VAL A 31 1.93 2.69 2.83
C VAL A 31 3.20 2.48 3.64
N HIS A 32 3.05 1.86 4.80
CA HIS A 32 4.17 1.51 5.67
C HIS A 32 4.39 0.00 5.61
N PHE A 33 5.63 -0.44 5.81
CA PHE A 33 5.93 -1.87 5.68
C PHE A 33 5.07 -2.72 6.63
N ARG A 34 4.65 -2.17 7.76
CA ARG A 34 3.78 -2.89 8.69
C ARG A 34 2.38 -3.13 8.12
N ALA A 35 2.00 -2.36 7.13
CA ALA A 35 0.69 -2.51 6.51
C ALA A 35 0.71 -3.62 5.45
N ILE A 36 1.87 -4.09 5.05
CA ILE A 36 2.01 -5.13 4.05
C ILE A 36 1.80 -6.47 4.71
N GLN A 37 0.82 -7.23 4.22
CA GLN A 37 0.54 -8.55 4.74
C GLN A 37 1.37 -9.60 4.02
N GLY A 38 1.67 -10.68 4.74
CA GLY A 38 2.42 -11.78 4.19
C GLY A 38 3.58 -12.18 5.08
N THR A 39 4.27 -13.24 4.68
CA THR A 39 5.46 -13.73 5.39
C THR A 39 6.69 -13.42 4.56
N GLY A 40 7.81 -13.20 5.24
CA GLY A 40 9.06 -12.91 4.56
C GLY A 40 9.25 -11.41 4.33
N PHE A 41 9.83 -11.07 3.20
CA PHE A 41 10.13 -9.68 2.90
C PHE A 41 8.87 -8.87 2.67
N LYS A 42 8.72 -7.82 3.46
CA LYS A 42 7.61 -6.90 3.31
C LYS A 42 8.06 -5.72 2.47
N THR A 43 8.15 -5.96 1.18
CA THR A 43 8.59 -4.95 0.24
C THR A 43 7.66 -4.94 -0.96
N LEU A 44 7.61 -3.81 -1.64
CA LEU A 44 6.80 -3.64 -2.83
C LEU A 44 7.69 -3.13 -3.95
N LYS A 45 7.32 -3.49 -5.16
CA LYS A 45 8.05 -3.04 -6.35
C LYS A 45 7.25 -1.96 -7.05
N GLU A 46 7.97 -1.00 -7.63
CA GLU A 46 7.34 0.05 -8.40
C GLU A 46 6.53 -0.54 -9.55
N GLY A 47 5.29 -0.10 -9.67
CA GLY A 47 4.40 -0.59 -10.71
C GLY A 47 3.67 -1.88 -10.37
N GLN A 48 3.94 -2.46 -9.22
CA GLN A 48 3.29 -3.70 -8.80
C GLN A 48 1.83 -3.44 -8.42
N LYS A 49 0.95 -4.36 -8.81
CA LYS A 49 -0.45 -4.27 -8.41
C LYS A 49 -0.65 -4.82 -7.02
N VAL A 50 -1.42 -4.10 -6.24
CA VAL A 50 -1.70 -4.49 -4.85
C VAL A 50 -3.16 -4.26 -4.54
N THR A 51 -3.66 -4.95 -3.53
CA THR A 51 -4.97 -4.66 -2.95
C THR A 51 -4.75 -4.17 -1.53
N PHE A 52 -5.63 -3.31 -1.08
CA PHE A 52 -5.48 -2.68 0.23
C PHE A 52 -6.81 -2.14 0.72
N VAL A 53 -6.81 -1.75 1.99
CA VAL A 53 -7.94 -1.06 2.61
C VAL A 53 -7.48 0.37 2.89
N SER A 54 -8.28 1.34 2.48
CA SER A 54 -7.99 2.74 2.72
C SER A 54 -8.44 3.11 4.13
N VAL A 55 -7.54 3.66 4.93
CA VAL A 55 -7.85 4.07 6.28
C VAL A 55 -7.34 5.48 6.52
N GLN A 56 -7.95 6.17 7.49
CA GLN A 56 -7.54 7.51 7.87
C GLN A 56 -6.39 7.42 8.87
N GLY A 57 -5.23 7.90 8.46
CA GLY A 57 -4.05 7.94 9.31
C GLY A 57 -3.78 9.34 9.84
N GLN A 58 -2.71 9.49 10.58
CA GLN A 58 -2.32 10.78 11.14
C GLN A 58 -1.92 11.79 10.07
N LYS A 59 -1.37 11.30 8.98
CA LYS A 59 -0.91 12.15 7.88
C LYS A 59 -1.89 12.22 6.73
N GLY A 60 -3.08 11.68 6.92
CA GLY A 60 -4.09 11.61 5.88
C GLY A 60 -4.44 10.16 5.57
N LEU A 61 -4.94 9.91 4.37
CA LEU A 61 -5.31 8.56 3.98
C LEU A 61 -4.07 7.70 3.79
N GLN A 62 -4.18 6.46 4.24
CA GLN A 62 -3.10 5.50 4.07
C GLN A 62 -3.65 4.13 3.70
N ALA A 63 -2.82 3.32 3.06
CA ALA A 63 -3.17 1.97 2.69
C ALA A 63 -2.85 1.04 3.85
N ASP A 64 -3.78 0.16 4.17
CA ASP A 64 -3.59 -0.84 5.22
C ASP A 64 -3.95 -2.20 4.65
N GLU A 65 -3.53 -3.26 5.34
CA GLU A 65 -3.78 -4.63 4.89
C GLU A 65 -3.41 -4.81 3.41
N VAL A 66 -2.24 -4.33 3.06
CA VAL A 66 -1.76 -4.35 1.67
C VAL A 66 -1.32 -5.76 1.30
N GLN A 67 -1.83 -6.26 0.19
CA GLN A 67 -1.44 -7.56 -0.33
C GLN A 67 -1.00 -7.41 -1.78
N ALA A 68 0.13 -8.01 -2.10
CA ALA A 68 0.59 -8.02 -3.47
C ALA A 68 -0.31 -8.92 -4.30
N GLU A 69 -0.71 -8.44 -5.45
CA GLU A 69 -1.55 -9.19 -6.36
C GLU A 69 -0.67 -9.84 -7.42
N GLY A 70 -0.72 -11.11 -7.43
CA GLY A 70 0.03 -11.88 -8.38
C GLY A 70 1.34 -12.36 -7.90
#